data_a6edde69cf4f4cbf7713042f4bdb9221
#
_entry.id   a6edde69cf4f4cbf7713042f4bdb9221
#
_cell.length_a   1.000
_cell.length_b   1.000
_cell.length_c   1.000
_cell.angle_alpha   90.00
_cell.angle_beta   90.00
_cell.angle_gamma   90.00
#
_symmetry.space_group_name_H-M   'P 1'
#
loop_
_entity.id
_entity.type
_entity.pdbx_description
1 polymer ?
#
loop_
_entity_poly.entity_id
_entity_poly.type
_entity_poly.pdbx_seq_one_letter_code
_entity_poly.pdbx_strand_id
1 'polypeptide(L)'
;LRRLNIACGIAHKPELIFFDEPTVAVDPQSRNAILEGIQNMNRQGSTVVYTSHYMEEVEEICTRIMIMDHGQALATGTNAELKAMIGTGEKIQIDVPELDEATLARLDALPHVTRTLYREGTLELACQNGTHNVSDVLAVLQRDGAQFGRIYAEPPTLNDVFLEITGTELRD
;
A
#
# COMPACT_ATOMS: atom_id res chain seq x y z
N LEU A 1 -2.38 24.70 14.63
CA LEU A 1 -3.02 24.20 15.84
C LEU A 1 -2.58 22.77 16.16
N ARG A 2 -2.60 21.80 15.20
CA ARG A 2 -2.21 20.40 15.42
C ARG A 2 -0.80 20.21 15.98
N ARG A 3 0.21 20.88 15.41
CA ARG A 3 1.60 20.84 15.91
C ARG A 3 1.72 21.29 17.37
N LEU A 4 0.93 22.28 17.78
CA LEU A 4 0.89 22.73 19.17
C LEU A 4 0.29 21.69 20.11
N ASN A 5 -0.81 21.04 19.70
CA ASN A 5 -1.43 19.95 20.47
C ASN A 5 -0.46 18.78 20.65
N ILE A 6 0.24 18.38 19.58
CA ILE A 6 1.27 17.36 19.64
C ILE A 6 2.37 17.76 20.62
N ALA A 7 2.91 19.00 20.50
CA ALA A 7 3.95 19.50 21.38
C ALA A 7 3.54 19.49 22.87
N CYS A 8 2.28 19.88 23.18
CA CYS A 8 1.75 19.79 24.53
C CYS A 8 1.66 18.34 25.04
N GLY A 9 1.21 17.40 24.18
CA GLY A 9 1.08 16.00 24.53
C GLY A 9 2.41 15.29 24.81
N ILE A 10 3.50 15.75 24.19
CA ILE A 10 4.82 15.12 24.33
C ILE A 10 5.74 15.85 25.32
N ALA A 11 5.35 17.03 25.81
CA ALA A 11 6.20 17.89 26.64
C ALA A 11 6.71 17.22 27.94
N HIS A 12 5.93 16.29 28.48
CA HIS A 12 6.25 15.56 29.72
C HIS A 12 6.98 14.21 29.45
N LYS A 13 7.36 13.93 28.20
CA LYS A 13 8.06 12.70 27.77
C LYS A 13 7.35 11.41 28.23
N PRO A 14 6.12 11.15 27.74
CA PRO A 14 5.34 10.00 28.18
C PRO A 14 5.99 8.68 27.76
N GLU A 15 5.83 7.63 28.58
CA GLU A 15 6.22 6.27 28.25
C GLU A 15 5.27 5.62 27.22
N LEU A 16 4.00 6.03 27.22
CA LEU A 16 2.95 5.61 26.29
C LEU A 16 2.21 6.82 25.77
N ILE A 17 2.05 6.90 24.46
CA ILE A 17 1.29 7.97 23.80
C ILE A 17 0.40 7.44 22.70
N PHE A 18 -0.78 8.04 22.56
CA PHE A 18 -1.72 7.77 21.47
C PHE A 18 -1.78 8.97 20.53
N PHE A 19 -1.51 8.72 19.26
CA PHE A 19 -1.73 9.68 18.18
C PHE A 19 -2.92 9.23 17.35
N ASP A 20 -4.00 9.97 17.43
CA ASP A 20 -5.21 9.70 16.66
C ASP A 20 -5.27 10.63 15.46
N GLU A 21 -5.03 10.05 14.25
CA GLU A 21 -4.99 10.74 12.95
C GLU A 21 -4.18 12.07 13.00
N PRO A 22 -2.92 12.08 13.46
CA PRO A 22 -2.18 13.31 13.74
C PRO A 22 -1.84 14.13 12.50
N THR A 23 -1.85 13.52 11.33
CA THR A 23 -1.44 14.11 10.04
C THR A 23 -2.60 14.57 9.17
N VAL A 24 -3.85 14.30 9.56
CA VAL A 24 -5.03 14.73 8.81
C VAL A 24 -5.09 16.25 8.70
N ALA A 25 -5.31 16.72 7.46
CA ALA A 25 -5.37 18.15 7.12
C ALA A 25 -4.08 18.94 7.45
N VAL A 26 -2.94 18.28 7.39
CA VAL A 26 -1.61 18.88 7.55
C VAL A 26 -0.89 18.92 6.20
N ASP A 27 -0.15 19.98 5.93
CA ASP A 27 0.66 20.09 4.72
C ASP A 27 1.78 19.05 4.68
N PRO A 28 2.27 18.63 3.49
CA PRO A 28 3.25 17.55 3.35
C PRO A 28 4.55 17.76 4.15
N GLN A 29 5.05 18.99 4.23
CA GLN A 29 6.27 19.29 4.99
C GLN A 29 6.06 19.12 6.49
N SER A 30 4.93 19.60 7.01
CA SER A 30 4.55 19.42 8.42
C SER A 30 4.23 17.98 8.75
N ARG A 31 3.61 17.21 7.82
CA ARG A 31 3.37 15.78 7.94
C ARG A 31 4.68 15.02 8.16
N ASN A 32 5.66 15.20 7.29
CA ASN A 32 6.96 14.52 7.42
C ASN A 32 7.64 14.85 8.76
N ALA A 33 7.60 16.11 9.19
CA ALA A 33 8.18 16.51 10.48
C ALA A 33 7.46 15.86 11.67
N ILE A 34 6.14 15.63 11.60
CA ILE A 34 5.36 14.92 12.63
C ILE A 34 5.78 13.45 12.66
N LEU A 35 5.82 12.77 11.52
CA LEU A 35 6.21 11.35 11.43
C LEU A 35 7.63 11.12 11.94
N GLU A 36 8.58 11.95 11.55
CA GLU A 36 9.95 11.91 12.07
C GLU A 36 10.00 12.14 13.59
N GLY A 37 9.22 13.09 14.11
CA GLY A 37 9.08 13.33 15.54
C GLY A 37 8.57 12.10 16.30
N ILE A 38 7.56 11.41 15.76
CA ILE A 38 6.99 10.17 16.33
C ILE A 38 8.03 9.06 16.35
N GLN A 39 8.74 8.84 15.23
CA GLN A 39 9.82 7.85 15.16
C GLN A 39 10.94 8.15 16.19
N ASN A 40 11.31 9.41 16.36
CA ASN A 40 12.32 9.83 17.33
C ASN A 40 11.89 9.52 18.77
N MET A 41 10.62 9.76 19.13
CA MET A 41 10.08 9.42 20.44
C MET A 41 10.13 7.90 20.69
N ASN A 42 9.75 7.11 19.72
CA ASN A 42 9.83 5.65 19.80
C ASN A 42 11.29 5.18 20.01
N ARG A 43 12.25 5.73 19.24
CA ARG A 43 13.69 5.44 19.44
C ARG A 43 14.21 5.83 20.84
N GLN A 44 13.59 6.83 21.48
CA GLN A 44 13.92 7.25 22.84
C GLN A 44 13.23 6.40 23.92
N GLY A 45 12.45 5.39 23.53
CA GLY A 45 11.86 4.40 24.42
C GLY A 45 10.35 4.59 24.70
N SER A 46 9.69 5.58 24.09
CA SER A 46 8.25 5.71 24.23
C SER A 46 7.54 4.64 23.40
N THR A 47 6.49 4.06 23.96
CA THR A 47 5.54 3.24 23.20
C THR A 47 4.54 4.14 22.52
N VAL A 48 4.37 4.00 21.21
CA VAL A 48 3.47 4.82 20.43
C VAL A 48 2.34 3.95 19.87
N VAL A 49 1.11 4.35 20.13
CA VAL A 49 -0.08 3.85 19.43
C VAL A 49 -0.49 4.91 18.41
N TYR A 50 -0.49 4.55 17.15
CA TYR A 50 -0.73 5.44 16.03
C TYR A 50 -1.93 4.96 15.23
N THR A 51 -2.94 5.81 15.03
CA THR A 51 -4.06 5.52 14.14
C THR A 51 -3.95 6.36 12.88
N SER A 52 -4.20 5.76 11.74
CA SER A 52 -4.27 6.46 10.45
C SER A 52 -5.04 5.61 9.43
N HIS A 53 -5.67 6.27 8.48
CA HIS A 53 -6.17 5.66 7.25
C HIS A 53 -5.18 5.81 6.08
N TYR A 54 -4.09 6.54 6.26
CA TYR A 54 -2.99 6.64 5.28
C TYR A 54 -2.04 5.45 5.43
N MET A 55 -2.23 4.42 4.62
CA MET A 55 -1.45 3.18 4.71
C MET A 55 0.05 3.40 4.51
N GLU A 56 0.44 4.36 3.68
CA GLU A 56 1.85 4.74 3.47
C GLU A 56 2.53 5.19 4.76
N GLU A 57 1.85 6.00 5.59
CA GLU A 57 2.39 6.43 6.89
C GLU A 57 2.57 5.23 7.83
N VAL A 58 1.56 4.35 7.85
CA VAL A 58 1.60 3.14 8.68
C VAL A 58 2.75 2.23 8.26
N GLU A 59 2.97 2.05 6.95
CA GLU A 59 4.11 1.30 6.42
C GLU A 59 5.46 1.89 6.83
N GLU A 60 5.53 3.22 6.84
CA GLU A 60 6.78 3.94 7.13
C GLU A 60 7.18 3.89 8.61
N ILE A 61 6.21 4.08 9.52
CA ILE A 61 6.56 4.31 10.94
C ILE A 61 6.19 3.18 11.89
N CYS A 62 5.26 2.28 11.53
CA CYS A 62 4.76 1.27 12.44
C CYS A 62 5.60 -0.01 12.40
N THR A 63 5.98 -0.51 13.57
CA THR A 63 6.69 -1.80 13.72
C THR A 63 5.73 -2.97 13.77
N ARG A 64 4.51 -2.75 14.25
CA ARG A 64 3.42 -3.72 14.29
C ARG A 64 2.11 -3.02 13.95
N ILE A 65 1.26 -3.69 13.18
CA ILE A 65 0.08 -3.10 12.58
C ILE A 65 -1.12 -3.98 12.93
N MET A 66 -2.25 -3.34 13.22
CA MET A 66 -3.54 -3.99 13.36
C MET A 66 -4.51 -3.35 12.35
N ILE A 67 -5.03 -4.16 11.45
CA ILE A 67 -6.09 -3.76 10.51
C ILE A 67 -7.43 -3.98 11.20
N MET A 68 -8.24 -2.94 11.23
CA MET A 68 -9.57 -2.96 11.85
C MET A 68 -10.62 -2.51 10.84
N ASP A 69 -11.76 -3.20 10.85
CA ASP A 69 -12.95 -2.78 10.11
C ASP A 69 -14.22 -3.10 10.94
N HIS A 70 -15.20 -2.21 10.89
CA HIS A 70 -16.45 -2.32 11.67
C HIS A 70 -16.24 -2.67 13.15
N GLY A 71 -15.19 -2.14 13.77
CA GLY A 71 -14.87 -2.36 15.18
C GLY A 71 -14.26 -3.74 15.50
N GLN A 72 -13.90 -4.51 14.49
CA GLN A 72 -13.25 -5.81 14.64
C GLN A 72 -11.81 -5.77 14.13
N ALA A 73 -10.90 -6.43 14.85
CA ALA A 73 -9.53 -6.64 14.38
C ALA A 73 -9.54 -7.78 13.35
N LEU A 74 -9.23 -7.44 12.09
CA LEU A 74 -9.23 -8.41 10.99
C LEU A 74 -7.88 -9.11 10.84
N ALA A 75 -6.78 -8.37 11.00
CA ALA A 75 -5.42 -8.89 10.90
C ALA A 75 -4.48 -8.12 11.81
N THR A 76 -3.43 -8.78 12.29
CA THR A 76 -2.39 -8.16 13.10
C THR A 76 -1.04 -8.78 12.77
N GLY A 77 -0.03 -7.95 12.54
CA GLY A 77 1.32 -8.42 12.21
C GLY A 77 2.29 -7.27 11.94
N THR A 78 3.49 -7.62 11.54
CA THR A 78 4.43 -6.69 10.89
C THR A 78 3.98 -6.40 9.47
N ASN A 79 4.52 -5.37 8.83
CA ASN A 79 4.25 -5.06 7.43
C ASN A 79 4.49 -6.29 6.51
N ALA A 80 5.62 -6.98 6.69
CA ALA A 80 5.94 -8.16 5.90
C ALA A 80 4.97 -9.34 6.14
N GLU A 81 4.57 -9.58 7.40
CA GLU A 81 3.60 -10.64 7.74
C GLU A 81 2.23 -10.36 7.10
N LEU A 82 1.75 -9.11 7.16
CA LEU A 82 0.47 -8.73 6.59
C LEU A 82 0.48 -8.84 5.06
N LYS A 83 1.53 -8.36 4.40
CA LYS A 83 1.69 -8.51 2.94
C LYS A 83 1.80 -9.96 2.48
N ALA A 84 2.33 -10.83 3.33
CA ALA A 84 2.40 -12.27 3.03
C ALA A 84 1.05 -13.00 3.20
N MET A 85 0.04 -12.38 3.83
CA MET A 85 -1.30 -12.97 4.00
C MET A 85 -2.11 -12.96 2.71
N ILE A 86 -1.82 -12.04 1.79
CA ILE A 86 -2.52 -11.91 0.51
C ILE A 86 -1.84 -12.72 -0.58
N GLY A 87 -2.62 -13.15 -1.57
CA GLY A 87 -2.11 -13.94 -2.70
C GLY A 87 -1.29 -13.11 -3.70
N THR A 88 -1.41 -11.79 -3.66
CA THR A 88 -0.68 -10.88 -4.54
C THR A 88 0.77 -10.76 -4.07
N GLY A 89 1.70 -11.12 -4.96
CA GLY A 89 3.15 -10.99 -4.70
C GLY A 89 3.78 -9.79 -5.40
N GLU A 90 3.21 -9.37 -6.54
CA GLU A 90 3.69 -8.26 -7.35
C GLU A 90 2.52 -7.59 -8.08
N LYS A 91 2.58 -6.27 -8.18
CA LYS A 91 1.68 -5.46 -9.02
C LYS A 91 2.47 -4.91 -10.19
N ILE A 92 1.93 -5.08 -11.39
CA ILE A 92 2.52 -4.57 -12.62
C ILE A 92 1.54 -3.58 -13.23
N GLN A 93 2.02 -2.38 -13.51
CA GLN A 93 1.27 -1.34 -14.20
C GLN A 93 2.01 -0.96 -15.48
N ILE A 94 1.30 -0.93 -16.60
CA ILE A 94 1.88 -0.64 -17.91
C ILE A 94 0.99 0.35 -18.64
N ASP A 95 1.59 1.42 -19.16
CA ASP A 95 0.91 2.33 -20.08
C ASP A 95 0.72 1.62 -21.43
N VAL A 96 -0.50 1.29 -21.80
CA VAL A 96 -0.86 0.64 -23.08
C VAL A 96 -2.00 1.43 -23.71
N PRO A 97 -1.75 2.30 -24.70
CA PRO A 97 -2.77 3.18 -25.26
C PRO A 97 -3.99 2.46 -25.81
N GLU A 98 -3.76 1.32 -26.47
CA GLU A 98 -4.82 0.48 -27.02
C GLU A 98 -4.50 -0.99 -26.72
N LEU A 99 -5.48 -1.73 -26.21
CA LEU A 99 -5.39 -3.15 -25.91
C LEU A 99 -6.68 -3.84 -26.37
N ASP A 100 -6.52 -4.86 -27.21
CA ASP A 100 -7.65 -5.65 -27.67
C ASP A 100 -8.10 -6.69 -26.62
N GLU A 101 -9.36 -7.11 -26.71
CA GLU A 101 -9.91 -8.10 -25.78
C GLU A 101 -9.20 -9.47 -25.85
N ALA A 102 -8.65 -9.85 -27.00
CA ALA A 102 -7.94 -11.10 -27.16
C ALA A 102 -6.59 -11.08 -26.44
N THR A 103 -5.88 -9.98 -26.49
CA THR A 103 -4.63 -9.78 -25.73
C THR A 103 -4.92 -9.72 -24.23
N LEU A 104 -5.97 -9.01 -23.82
CA LEU A 104 -6.39 -8.95 -22.41
C LEU A 104 -6.71 -10.36 -21.87
N ALA A 105 -7.46 -11.16 -22.64
CA ALA A 105 -7.78 -12.54 -22.24
C ALA A 105 -6.53 -13.44 -22.13
N ARG A 106 -5.52 -13.22 -22.99
CA ARG A 106 -4.25 -13.96 -22.89
C ARG A 106 -3.41 -13.56 -21.68
N LEU A 107 -3.42 -12.29 -21.31
CA LEU A 107 -2.77 -11.82 -20.10
C LEU A 107 -3.45 -12.40 -18.84
N ASP A 108 -4.78 -12.39 -18.80
CA ASP A 108 -5.55 -12.97 -17.71
C ASP A 108 -5.39 -14.50 -17.59
N ALA A 109 -5.05 -15.17 -18.68
CA ALA A 109 -4.79 -16.60 -18.70
C ALA A 109 -3.36 -17.00 -18.28
N LEU A 110 -2.47 -16.05 -18.01
CA LEU A 110 -1.13 -16.35 -17.49
C LEU A 110 -1.22 -16.99 -16.09
N PRO A 111 -0.50 -18.08 -15.83
CA PRO A 111 -0.71 -18.90 -14.62
C PRO A 111 -0.39 -18.17 -13.30
N HIS A 112 0.41 -17.11 -13.36
CA HIS A 112 0.79 -16.29 -12.19
C HIS A 112 -0.04 -15.02 -12.06
N VAL A 113 -0.88 -14.68 -13.03
CA VAL A 113 -1.77 -13.53 -12.98
C VAL A 113 -3.04 -13.90 -12.23
N THR A 114 -3.37 -13.13 -11.21
CA THR A 114 -4.57 -13.33 -10.38
C THR A 114 -5.68 -12.35 -10.69
N ARG A 115 -5.32 -11.19 -11.25
CA ARG A 115 -6.27 -10.15 -11.65
C ARG A 115 -5.67 -9.32 -12.76
N THR A 116 -6.50 -8.99 -13.74
CA THR A 116 -6.17 -8.07 -14.83
C THR A 116 -7.23 -6.97 -14.91
N LEU A 117 -6.79 -5.73 -15.04
CA LEU A 117 -7.65 -4.58 -15.20
C LEU A 117 -7.07 -3.66 -16.28
N TYR A 118 -7.90 -3.27 -17.26
CA TYR A 118 -7.51 -2.29 -18.27
C TYR A 118 -8.49 -1.12 -18.26
N ARG A 119 -7.99 0.07 -18.01
CA ARG A 119 -8.79 1.31 -17.99
C ARG A 119 -7.96 2.48 -18.52
N GLU A 120 -8.57 3.29 -19.39
CA GLU A 120 -8.02 4.57 -19.85
C GLU A 120 -6.55 4.53 -20.31
N GLY A 121 -6.17 3.45 -21.04
CA GLY A 121 -4.80 3.29 -21.53
C GLY A 121 -3.81 2.77 -20.50
N THR A 122 -4.27 2.31 -19.34
CA THR A 122 -3.45 1.72 -18.29
C THR A 122 -3.86 0.27 -18.06
N LEU A 123 -2.89 -0.63 -18.17
CA LEU A 123 -3.01 -2.04 -17.85
C LEU A 123 -2.45 -2.29 -16.46
N GLU A 124 -3.25 -2.84 -15.56
CA GLU A 124 -2.85 -3.24 -14.20
C GLU A 124 -3.00 -4.74 -14.05
N LEU A 125 -1.97 -5.40 -13.55
CA LEU A 125 -1.97 -6.83 -13.24
C LEU A 125 -1.55 -7.04 -11.79
N ALA A 126 -2.28 -7.92 -11.11
CA ALA A 126 -1.85 -8.50 -9.84
C ALA A 126 -1.31 -9.89 -10.12
N CYS A 127 -0.08 -10.17 -9.68
CA CYS A 127 0.60 -11.42 -9.91
C CYS A 127 0.95 -12.10 -8.58
N GLN A 128 0.97 -13.42 -8.57
CA GLN A 128 1.56 -14.18 -7.47
C GLN A 128 3.08 -13.96 -7.42
N ASN A 129 3.70 -14.28 -6.28
CA ASN A 129 5.15 -14.27 -6.17
C ASN A 129 5.79 -15.14 -7.25
N GLY A 130 6.58 -14.53 -8.12
CA GLY A 130 7.23 -15.20 -9.24
C GLY A 130 8.47 -14.45 -9.71
N THR A 131 9.33 -15.13 -10.46
CA THR A 131 10.59 -14.57 -10.96
C THR A 131 10.51 -13.96 -12.36
N HIS A 132 9.40 -14.18 -13.08
CA HIS A 132 9.28 -13.82 -14.49
C HIS A 132 7.99 -13.07 -14.84
N ASN A 133 7.24 -12.57 -13.85
CA ASN A 133 5.94 -11.94 -14.07
C ASN A 133 5.98 -10.83 -15.14
N VAL A 134 6.90 -9.87 -14.99
CA VAL A 134 7.05 -8.78 -15.97
C VAL A 134 7.43 -9.28 -17.33
N SER A 135 8.40 -10.23 -17.44
CA SER A 135 8.87 -10.73 -18.72
C SER A 135 7.78 -11.49 -19.48
N ASP A 136 6.97 -12.26 -18.78
CA ASP A 136 5.89 -13.05 -19.41
C ASP A 136 4.77 -12.14 -19.91
N VAL A 137 4.41 -11.11 -19.14
CA VAL A 137 3.45 -10.07 -19.56
C VAL A 137 3.95 -9.34 -20.80
N LEU A 138 5.22 -8.90 -20.79
CA LEU A 138 5.81 -8.21 -21.94
C LEU A 138 5.90 -9.11 -23.18
N ALA A 139 6.18 -10.39 -23.02
CA ALA A 139 6.21 -11.34 -24.13
C ALA A 139 4.84 -11.47 -24.81
N VAL A 140 3.74 -11.46 -24.06
CA VAL A 140 2.38 -11.44 -24.61
C VAL A 140 2.12 -10.15 -25.38
N LEU A 141 2.39 -8.99 -24.77
CA LEU A 141 2.18 -7.69 -25.42
C LEU A 141 2.99 -7.54 -26.71
N GLN A 142 4.26 -7.95 -26.71
CA GLN A 142 5.13 -7.91 -27.88
C GLN A 142 4.67 -8.84 -28.99
N ARG A 143 4.29 -10.08 -28.64
CA ARG A 143 3.79 -11.08 -29.60
C ARG A 143 2.54 -10.58 -30.33
N ASP A 144 1.67 -9.90 -29.61
CA ASP A 144 0.39 -9.42 -30.13
C ASP A 144 0.50 -8.03 -30.78
N GLY A 145 1.71 -7.44 -30.78
CA GLY A 145 1.99 -6.16 -31.43
C GLY A 145 1.45 -4.95 -30.66
N ALA A 146 1.05 -5.12 -29.41
CA ALA A 146 0.58 -4.03 -28.57
C ALA A 146 1.71 -3.03 -28.31
N GLN A 147 1.42 -1.74 -28.46
CA GLN A 147 2.36 -0.69 -28.11
C GLN A 147 2.22 -0.40 -26.61
N PHE A 148 3.34 -0.30 -25.90
CA PHE A 148 3.35 0.04 -24.48
C PHE A 148 4.44 1.05 -24.16
N GLY A 149 4.20 1.81 -23.09
CA GLY A 149 5.08 2.87 -22.62
C GLY A 149 5.77 2.49 -21.31
N ARG A 150 5.54 3.28 -20.26
CA ARG A 150 6.14 3.08 -18.96
C ARG A 150 5.64 1.81 -18.29
N ILE A 151 6.54 1.18 -17.56
CA ILE A 151 6.27 -0.04 -16.81
C ILE A 151 6.67 0.21 -15.37
N TYR A 152 5.78 -0.09 -14.45
CA TYR A 152 6.02 -0.10 -13.02
C TYR A 152 5.74 -1.50 -12.49
N ALA A 153 6.66 -2.04 -11.69
CA ALA A 153 6.48 -3.30 -11.00
C ALA A 153 6.88 -3.10 -9.54
N GLU A 154 5.97 -3.35 -8.64
CA GLU A 154 6.16 -3.10 -7.22
C GLU A 154 5.56 -4.22 -6.36
N PRO A 155 6.11 -4.47 -5.15
CA PRO A 155 5.48 -5.37 -4.21
C PRO A 155 4.13 -4.80 -3.75
N PRO A 156 3.22 -5.66 -3.22
CA PRO A 156 1.95 -5.20 -2.69
C PRO A 156 2.16 -4.22 -1.53
N THR A 157 1.23 -3.28 -1.40
CA THR A 157 1.15 -2.30 -0.33
C THR A 157 0.22 -2.76 0.79
N LEU A 158 0.23 -2.09 1.95
CA LEU A 158 -0.79 -2.33 2.99
C LEU A 158 -2.20 -1.97 2.51
N ASN A 159 -2.33 -1.04 1.57
CA ASN A 159 -3.61 -0.73 0.95
C ASN A 159 -4.16 -1.95 0.19
N ASP A 160 -3.32 -2.69 -0.53
CA ASP A 160 -3.71 -3.93 -1.20
C ASP A 160 -4.15 -5.00 -0.20
N VAL A 161 -3.44 -5.12 0.93
CA VAL A 161 -3.83 -6.01 2.03
C VAL A 161 -5.19 -5.64 2.59
N PHE A 162 -5.41 -4.34 2.85
CA PHE A 162 -6.69 -3.85 3.35
C PHE A 162 -7.84 -4.17 2.39
N LEU A 163 -7.67 -3.87 1.09
CA LEU A 163 -8.66 -4.13 0.06
C LEU A 163 -8.99 -5.61 -0.08
N GLU A 164 -7.99 -6.49 -0.04
CA GLU A 164 -8.18 -7.93 -0.19
C GLU A 164 -8.89 -8.53 1.03
N ILE A 165 -8.58 -8.07 2.25
CA ILE A 165 -9.18 -8.57 3.49
C ILE A 165 -10.60 -8.04 3.70
N THR A 166 -10.86 -6.77 3.38
CA THR A 166 -12.16 -6.12 3.63
C THR A 166 -13.11 -6.22 2.43
N GLY A 167 -12.59 -6.41 1.22
CA GLY A 167 -13.36 -6.37 -0.03
C GLY A 167 -13.90 -4.97 -0.38
N THR A 168 -13.47 -3.93 0.32
CA THR A 168 -13.93 -2.54 0.15
C THR A 168 -12.77 -1.58 0.10
N GLU A 169 -12.85 -0.57 -0.78
CA GLU A 169 -11.89 0.54 -0.80
C GLU A 169 -11.98 1.37 0.48
N LEU A 170 -10.84 1.93 0.92
CA LEU A 170 -10.80 2.88 2.03
C LEU A 170 -11.77 4.03 1.74
N ARG A 171 -12.59 4.35 2.71
CA ARG A 171 -13.50 5.50 2.62
C ARG A 171 -12.71 6.73 3.07
N ASP A 172 -12.57 7.71 2.15
CA ASP A 172 -12.10 9.06 2.46
C ASP A 172 -13.05 9.79 3.41
#